data_2d40c729561bef059d1e38c06d7909d5
#
_entry.id   2d40c729561bef059d1e38c06d7909d5
#
_cell.length_a   1.000
_cell.length_b   1.000
_cell.length_c   1.000
_cell.angle_alpha   90.00
_cell.angle_beta   90.00
_cell.angle_gamma   90.00
#
_symmetry.space_group_name_H-M   'P 1'
#
loop_
_entity.id
_entity.type
_entity.pdbx_description
1 polymer ?
#
loop_
_entity_poly.entity_id
_entity_poly.type
_entity_poly.pdbx_seq_one_letter_code
_entity_poly.pdbx_strand_id
1 'polypeptide(L)'
;MLSWIDGQPAESLSVQDRGLAYGDGLFATMGVRGAQIQLLERQLARLHQGCTRLALPCDLGLLRQELLSFAAQLGDGVLKLMLTRGDGQRGYALPVPTQPRRIMLGAPRPAYPATNAEQGVRLFPCVT
;
A
#
# COMPACT_ATOMS: atom_id res chain seq x y z
N MET A 1 -8.91 -3.94 13.11
CA MET A 1 -7.90 -3.60 12.09
C MET A 1 -7.82 -2.10 11.93
N LEU A 2 -6.63 -1.54 11.89
CA LEU A 2 -6.43 -0.11 11.64
C LEU A 2 -6.51 0.15 10.14
N SER A 3 -7.30 1.13 9.72
CA SER A 3 -7.39 1.51 8.30
C SER A 3 -7.60 3.00 8.12
N TRP A 4 -6.90 3.57 7.16
CA TRP A 4 -6.99 4.98 6.80
C TRP A 4 -7.18 5.12 5.29
N ILE A 5 -7.93 6.14 4.90
CA ILE A 5 -8.03 6.60 3.51
C ILE A 5 -7.72 8.09 3.49
N ASP A 6 -6.78 8.48 2.65
CA ASP A 6 -6.33 9.87 2.50
C ASP A 6 -5.98 10.54 3.84
N GLY A 7 -5.28 9.78 4.70
CA GLY A 7 -4.79 10.26 5.98
C GLY A 7 -5.83 10.30 7.10
N GLN A 8 -7.04 9.78 6.88
CA GLN A 8 -8.12 9.78 7.87
C GLN A 8 -8.62 8.36 8.12
N PRO A 9 -9.00 8.02 9.36
CA PRO A 9 -9.61 6.72 9.65
C PRO A 9 -10.85 6.48 8.78
N ALA A 10 -10.89 5.35 8.11
CA ALA A 10 -12.00 4.98 7.23
C ALA A 10 -11.98 3.46 6.99
N GLU A 11 -13.16 2.89 6.73
CA GLU A 11 -13.32 1.44 6.52
C GLU A 11 -13.98 1.11 5.17
N SER A 12 -14.32 2.12 4.38
CA SER A 12 -15.00 1.93 3.10
C SER A 12 -14.51 2.94 2.07
N LEU A 13 -14.62 2.58 0.81
CA LEU A 13 -14.31 3.47 -0.30
C LEU A 13 -15.41 3.41 -1.36
N SER A 14 -15.42 4.41 -2.24
CA SER A 14 -16.37 4.48 -3.34
C SER A 14 -16.25 3.29 -4.28
N VAL A 15 -17.38 2.78 -4.75
CA VAL A 15 -17.39 1.75 -5.80
C VAL A 15 -16.88 2.28 -7.15
N GLN A 16 -16.73 3.59 -7.29
CA GLN A 16 -16.18 4.24 -8.48
C GLN A 16 -14.65 4.32 -8.45
N ASP A 17 -14.01 3.83 -7.39
CA ASP A 17 -12.54 3.80 -7.31
C ASP A 17 -11.96 2.97 -8.45
N ARG A 18 -11.03 3.56 -9.19
CA ARG A 18 -10.43 2.92 -10.36
C ARG A 18 -9.49 1.78 -9.99
N GLY A 19 -8.91 1.81 -8.80
CA GLY A 19 -8.13 0.69 -8.28
C GLY A 19 -9.01 -0.54 -8.08
N LEU A 20 -10.20 -0.35 -7.52
CA LEU A 20 -11.20 -1.40 -7.35
C LEU A 20 -11.72 -1.92 -8.70
N ALA A 21 -12.10 -1.01 -9.59
CA ALA A 21 -12.79 -1.38 -10.84
C ALA A 21 -11.84 -1.93 -11.91
N TYR A 22 -10.61 -1.43 -11.99
CA TYR A 22 -9.69 -1.72 -13.11
C TYR A 22 -8.29 -2.14 -12.66
N GLY A 23 -8.00 -2.16 -11.36
CA GLY A 23 -6.64 -2.37 -10.89
C GLY A 23 -5.71 -1.19 -11.20
N ASP A 24 -6.26 0.01 -11.36
CA ASP A 24 -5.52 1.21 -11.72
C ASP A 24 -4.82 1.81 -10.51
N GLY A 25 -3.66 1.26 -10.20
CA GLY A 25 -2.91 1.64 -9.02
C GLY A 25 -1.75 0.69 -8.75
N LEU A 26 -1.16 0.85 -7.57
CA LEU A 26 -0.07 0.00 -7.10
C LEU A 26 -0.16 -0.14 -5.58
N PHE A 27 0.57 -1.11 -5.04
CA PHE A 27 0.61 -1.31 -3.60
C PHE A 27 2.00 -1.74 -3.13
N ALA A 28 2.22 -1.59 -1.83
CA ALA A 28 3.39 -2.10 -1.14
C ALA A 28 3.00 -2.63 0.24
N THR A 29 3.69 -3.68 0.66
CA THR A 29 3.52 -4.25 2.01
C THR A 29 4.81 -4.02 2.78
N MET A 30 4.70 -3.41 3.95
CA MET A 30 5.84 -2.98 4.76
C MET A 30 5.73 -3.55 6.17
N GLY A 31 6.84 -4.07 6.68
CA GLY A 31 6.94 -4.45 8.09
C GLY A 31 7.06 -3.21 8.98
N VAL A 32 6.39 -3.25 10.14
CA VAL A 32 6.48 -2.20 11.17
C VAL A 32 6.92 -2.84 12.47
N ARG A 33 8.00 -2.31 13.07
CA ARG A 33 8.50 -2.73 14.38
C ARG A 33 8.84 -1.52 15.23
N GLY A 34 8.30 -1.47 16.45
CA GLY A 34 8.55 -0.35 17.34
C GLY A 34 8.18 0.98 16.69
N ALA A 35 7.05 1.03 15.99
CA ALA A 35 6.55 2.17 15.27
C ALA A 35 7.44 2.62 14.09
N GLN A 36 8.41 1.80 13.67
CA GLN A 36 9.31 2.12 12.57
C GLN A 36 9.04 1.22 11.38
N ILE A 37 8.92 1.83 10.21
CA ILE A 37 8.72 1.12 8.95
C ILE A 37 10.08 0.61 8.46
N GLN A 38 10.14 -0.69 8.18
CA GLN A 38 11.36 -1.32 7.69
C GLN A 38 11.58 -0.96 6.22
N LEU A 39 12.82 -0.62 5.88
CA LEU A 39 13.22 -0.29 4.50
C LEU A 39 12.40 0.86 3.89
N LEU A 40 11.99 1.82 4.69
CA LEU A 40 11.09 2.91 4.26
C LEU A 40 11.60 3.61 2.99
N GLU A 41 12.88 3.97 2.95
CA GLU A 41 13.43 4.70 1.81
C GLU A 41 13.38 3.89 0.51
N ARG A 42 13.64 2.59 0.57
CA ARG A 42 13.53 1.70 -0.58
C ARG A 42 12.08 1.55 -1.04
N GLN A 43 11.15 1.44 -0.08
CA GLN A 43 9.73 1.37 -0.39
C GLN A 43 9.23 2.65 -1.06
N LEU A 44 9.63 3.80 -0.55
CA LEU A 44 9.26 5.09 -1.14
C LEU A 44 9.84 5.27 -2.54
N ALA A 45 11.09 4.88 -2.76
CA ALA A 45 11.72 4.94 -4.08
C ALA A 45 10.97 4.05 -5.09
N ARG A 46 10.60 2.82 -4.69
CA ARG A 46 9.83 1.90 -5.51
C ARG A 46 8.44 2.44 -5.84
N LEU A 47 7.77 3.01 -4.85
CA LEU A 47 6.45 3.63 -5.05
C LEU A 47 6.52 4.82 -5.99
N HIS A 48 7.54 5.67 -5.84
CA HIS A 48 7.75 6.81 -6.73
C HIS A 48 7.96 6.35 -8.18
N GLN A 49 8.80 5.34 -8.39
CA GLN A 49 9.02 4.78 -9.71
C GLN A 49 7.72 4.22 -10.31
N GLY A 50 6.93 3.51 -9.52
CA GLY A 50 5.64 2.98 -9.95
C GLY A 50 4.65 4.07 -10.33
N CYS A 51 4.55 5.13 -9.52
CA CYS A 51 3.71 6.28 -9.82
C CYS A 51 4.13 6.98 -11.12
N THR A 52 5.44 7.13 -11.32
CA THR A 52 5.97 7.72 -12.56
C THR A 52 5.56 6.89 -13.79
N ARG A 53 5.70 5.56 -13.71
CA ARG A 53 5.34 4.67 -14.81
C ARG A 53 3.83 4.67 -15.11
N LEU A 54 3.00 4.83 -14.09
CA LEU A 54 1.55 4.90 -14.25
C LEU A 54 1.05 6.31 -14.58
N ALA A 55 1.93 7.29 -14.62
CA ALA A 55 1.56 8.71 -14.70
C ALA A 55 0.55 9.08 -13.59
N LEU A 56 0.78 8.57 -12.40
CA LEU A 56 -0.06 8.80 -11.23
C LEU A 56 0.59 9.89 -10.37
N PRO A 57 -0.07 11.03 -10.14
CA PRO A 57 0.46 12.05 -9.25
C PRO A 57 0.74 11.48 -7.86
N CYS A 58 1.89 11.79 -7.29
CA CYS A 58 2.27 11.30 -5.97
C CYS A 58 3.06 12.38 -5.23
N ASP A 59 2.51 12.83 -4.11
CA ASP A 59 3.22 13.71 -3.18
C ASP A 59 3.95 12.83 -2.16
N LEU A 60 5.24 12.59 -2.39
CA LEU A 60 6.06 11.73 -1.52
C LEU A 60 6.23 12.30 -0.12
N GLY A 61 6.28 13.62 0.03
CA GLY A 61 6.38 14.25 1.34
C GLY A 61 5.14 13.99 2.20
N LEU A 62 3.97 14.17 1.63
CA LEU A 62 2.70 13.87 2.29
C LEU A 62 2.59 12.38 2.60
N LEU A 63 2.92 11.53 1.64
CA LEU A 63 2.86 10.08 1.81
C LEU A 63 3.78 9.61 2.95
N ARG A 64 5.00 10.14 3.01
CA ARG A 64 5.94 9.86 4.11
C ARG A 64 5.34 10.22 5.46
N GLN A 65 4.77 11.40 5.59
CA GLN A 65 4.16 11.86 6.85
C GLN A 65 3.01 10.94 7.27
N GLU A 66 2.13 10.58 6.35
CA GLU A 66 1.01 9.68 6.64
C GLU A 66 1.49 8.28 7.03
N LEU A 67 2.49 7.73 6.33
CA LEU A 67 3.08 6.44 6.65
C LEU A 67 3.69 6.43 8.05
N LEU A 68 4.45 7.46 8.41
CA LEU A 68 5.06 7.56 9.74
C LEU A 68 4.01 7.68 10.84
N SER A 69 2.97 8.47 10.62
CA SER A 69 1.86 8.61 11.58
C SER A 69 1.08 7.32 11.75
N PHE A 70 0.80 6.62 10.65
CA PHE A 70 0.13 5.32 10.68
C PHE A 70 0.97 4.28 11.43
N ALA A 71 2.26 4.20 11.13
CA ALA A 71 3.18 3.27 11.79
C ALA A 71 3.28 3.55 13.29
N ALA A 72 3.28 4.81 13.71
CA ALA A 72 3.28 5.19 15.12
C ALA A 72 2.03 4.67 15.84
N GLN A 73 0.87 4.72 15.19
CA GLN A 73 -0.37 4.20 15.75
C GLN A 73 -0.44 2.67 15.72
N LEU A 74 0.07 2.04 14.67
CA LEU A 74 0.10 0.58 14.54
C LEU A 74 1.05 -0.06 15.55
N GLY A 75 2.20 0.53 15.78
CA GLY A 75 3.25 0.02 16.67
C GLY A 75 4.03 -1.14 16.08
N ASP A 76 3.43 -2.30 16.00
CA ASP A 76 4.02 -3.52 15.44
C ASP A 76 3.03 -4.23 14.54
N GLY A 77 3.51 -4.72 13.40
CA GLY A 77 2.66 -5.43 12.47
C GLY A 77 3.09 -5.29 11.02
N VAL A 78 2.11 -5.33 10.15
CA VAL A 78 2.28 -5.16 8.71
C VAL A 78 1.39 -4.02 8.24
N LEU A 79 1.96 -3.10 7.50
CA LEU A 79 1.27 -2.00 6.85
C LEU A 79 1.18 -2.29 5.35
N LYS A 80 -0.04 -2.32 4.81
CA LYS A 80 -0.26 -2.38 3.37
C LYS A 80 -0.71 -1.01 2.89
N LEU A 81 0.07 -0.44 1.99
CA LEU A 81 -0.28 0.81 1.31
C LEU A 81 -0.78 0.50 -0.09
N MET A 82 -1.91 1.07 -0.45
CA MET A 82 -2.42 1.04 -1.82
C MET A 82 -2.59 2.47 -2.32
N LEU A 83 -2.08 2.72 -3.52
CA LEU A 83 -2.26 4.00 -4.21
C LEU A 83 -3.10 3.75 -5.45
N THR A 84 -4.26 4.38 -5.54
CA THR A 84 -5.14 4.26 -6.70
C THR A 84 -5.26 5.60 -7.42
N ARG A 85 -5.76 5.57 -8.65
CA ARG A 85 -6.05 6.82 -9.37
C ARG A 85 -7.26 7.56 -8.79
N GLY A 86 -7.94 6.96 -7.81
CA GLY A 86 -9.14 7.53 -7.21
C GLY A 86 -10.38 7.25 -8.03
N ASP A 87 -11.41 8.06 -7.82
CA ASP A 87 -12.70 7.85 -8.48
C ASP A 87 -12.64 8.26 -9.94
N GLY A 88 -13.30 7.48 -10.78
CA GLY A 88 -13.52 7.78 -12.17
C GLY A 88 -14.99 7.69 -12.53
N GLN A 89 -15.32 8.14 -13.73
CA GLN A 89 -16.62 7.88 -14.31
C GLN A 89 -16.60 6.54 -15.05
N ARG A 90 -17.74 6.15 -15.58
CA ARG A 90 -17.85 4.93 -16.38
C ARG A 90 -16.89 5.00 -17.60
N GLY A 91 -16.21 3.90 -17.86
CA GLY A 91 -15.28 3.77 -18.98
C GLY A 91 -13.81 3.93 -18.56
N TYR A 92 -12.91 3.84 -19.55
CA TYR A 92 -11.47 3.78 -19.30
C TYR A 92 -10.78 5.14 -19.35
N ALA A 93 -11.50 6.20 -19.73
CA ALA A 93 -10.91 7.53 -19.78
C ALA A 93 -10.43 7.97 -18.40
N LEU A 94 -9.22 8.52 -18.34
CA LEU A 94 -8.66 9.01 -17.08
C LEU A 94 -9.43 10.24 -16.60
N PRO A 95 -9.70 10.31 -15.28
CA PRO A 95 -10.36 11.50 -14.71
C PRO A 95 -9.47 12.72 -14.80
N VAL A 96 -10.08 13.88 -15.02
CA VAL A 96 -9.40 15.19 -15.03
C VAL A 96 -10.19 16.13 -14.12
N PRO A 97 -9.58 16.67 -13.05
CA PRO A 97 -8.24 16.33 -12.55
C PRO A 97 -8.17 14.94 -11.93
N THR A 98 -6.97 14.35 -11.90
CA THR A 98 -6.73 13.11 -11.18
C THR A 98 -6.51 13.43 -9.70
N GLN A 99 -7.27 12.76 -8.83
CA GLN A 99 -7.12 12.83 -7.39
C GLN A 99 -6.79 11.43 -6.84
N PRO A 100 -5.49 11.10 -6.72
CA PRO A 100 -5.07 9.79 -6.25
C PRO A 100 -5.58 9.52 -4.84
N ARG A 101 -5.89 8.27 -4.56
CA ARG A 101 -6.33 7.82 -3.25
C ARG A 101 -5.22 7.01 -2.58
N ARG A 102 -5.01 7.28 -1.29
CA ARG A 102 -4.03 6.58 -0.46
C ARG A 102 -4.78 5.77 0.58
N ILE A 103 -4.64 4.45 0.51
CA ILE A 103 -5.31 3.52 1.41
C ILE A 103 -4.25 2.80 2.23
N MET A 104 -4.38 2.84 3.55
CA MET A 104 -3.47 2.16 4.47
C MET A 104 -4.23 1.19 5.34
N LEU A 105 -3.75 -0.05 5.39
CA LEU A 105 -4.29 -1.11 6.23
C LEU A 105 -3.20 -1.61 7.16
N GLY A 106 -3.53 -1.75 8.44
CA GLY A 106 -2.64 -2.34 9.44
C GLY A 106 -3.18 -3.67 9.93
N ALA A 107 -2.31 -4.66 10.00
CA ALA A 107 -2.63 -5.99 10.46
C ALA A 107 -1.52 -6.55 11.36
N PRO A 108 -1.82 -7.55 12.22
CA PRO A 108 -0.79 -8.25 12.96
C PRO A 108 0.22 -8.92 12.02
N ARG A 109 1.44 -9.06 12.50
CA ARG A 109 2.47 -9.80 11.77
C ARG A 109 2.06 -11.28 11.65
N PRO A 110 2.20 -11.90 10.46
CA PRO A 110 1.98 -13.33 10.36
C PRO A 110 2.99 -14.11 11.22
N ALA A 111 2.49 -15.11 11.93
CA ALA A 111 3.31 -16.00 12.73
C ALA A 111 3.72 -17.21 11.89
N TYR A 112 4.91 -17.16 11.32
CA TYR A 112 5.46 -18.32 10.61
C TYR A 112 6.25 -19.19 11.59
N PRO A 113 6.22 -20.55 11.42
CA PRO A 113 7.03 -21.44 12.24
C PRO A 113 8.52 -21.13 12.10
N ALA A 114 9.25 -21.12 13.22
CA ALA A 114 10.70 -20.92 13.19
C ALA A 114 11.42 -21.96 12.33
N THR A 115 10.85 -23.15 12.19
CA THR A 115 11.37 -24.23 11.34
C THR A 115 11.48 -23.84 9.87
N ASN A 116 10.68 -22.87 9.38
CA ASN A 116 10.79 -22.40 7.99
C ASN A 116 12.17 -21.77 7.72
N ALA A 117 12.69 -20.98 8.67
CA ALA A 117 14.01 -20.38 8.55
C ALA A 117 15.14 -21.37 8.84
N GLU A 118 14.93 -22.31 9.76
CA GLU A 118 15.94 -23.27 10.20
C GLU A 118 16.11 -24.44 9.25
N GLN A 119 15.01 -24.97 8.73
CA GLN A 119 14.99 -26.18 7.90
C GLN A 119 14.60 -25.90 6.44
N GLY A 120 14.22 -24.67 6.12
CA GLY A 120 13.77 -24.28 4.81
C GLY A 120 12.32 -24.67 4.53
N VAL A 121 11.90 -24.41 3.30
CA VAL A 121 10.56 -24.72 2.80
C VAL A 121 10.67 -25.45 1.48
N ARG A 122 9.63 -26.19 1.09
CA ARG A 122 9.58 -26.86 -0.21
C ARG A 122 9.12 -25.86 -1.27
N LEU A 123 9.84 -25.85 -2.37
CA LEU A 123 9.49 -25.04 -3.53
C LEU A 123 8.97 -25.95 -4.64
N PHE A 124 7.92 -25.48 -5.30
CA PHE A 124 7.39 -26.15 -6.48
C PHE A 124 7.78 -25.34 -7.73
N PRO A 125 8.63 -25.89 -8.63
CA PRO A 125 8.98 -25.17 -9.85
C PRO A 125 7.76 -25.13 -10.78
N CYS A 126 7.38 -23.92 -11.17
CA CYS A 126 6.31 -23.71 -12.13
C CYS A 126 6.90 -23.40 -13.50
N VAL A 127 6.26 -23.92 -14.54
CA VAL A 127 6.57 -23.57 -15.92
C VAL A 127 5.49 -22.60 -16.39
N THR A 128 5.91 -21.43 -16.86
CA THR A 128 5.01 -20.40 -17.38
C THR A 128 5.03 -20.38 -18.90
#